data_7fc2c01f2ced02df2925409e8d5ca49e
#
_entry.id   7fc2c01f2ced02df2925409e8d5ca49e
#
_cell.length_a   1.000
_cell.length_b   1.000
_cell.length_c   1.000
_cell.angle_alpha   90.00
_cell.angle_beta   90.00
_cell.angle_gamma   90.00
#
_symmetry.space_group_name_H-M   'P 1'
#
loop_
_entity.id
_entity.type
_entity.pdbx_description
1 polymer ?
#
loop_
_entity_poly.entity_id
_entity_poly.type
_entity_poly.pdbx_seq_one_letter_code
_entity_poly.pdbx_strand_id
1 'polypeptide(L)'
;MKANYHTHTARCGHATGTDEDYVLAAIEQGFDELGFSDHVPWPYKNGYVHPTVRMHISQMPEYLASVRALAEKYRGQIRILTGFECEYFPDYMGWLADMKAENGLDYLILGNHYDHDDEHGFYFGHTSTAEQIRRYVDSAVKGMETGMFAYLAHPDLFMRDYGRPLDADGRAAAKELCQACKALNMPMEYNLHDRF
;
A
#
# COMPACT_ATOMS: atom_id res chain seq x y z
N MET A 1 -17.77 -10.93 -8.38
CA MET A 1 -17.18 -10.53 -7.09
C MET A 1 -16.68 -9.10 -7.24
N LYS A 2 -17.19 -8.18 -6.44
CA LYS A 2 -16.74 -6.78 -6.38
C LYS A 2 -15.92 -6.61 -5.11
N ALA A 3 -14.67 -6.20 -5.22
CA ALA A 3 -13.75 -6.13 -4.10
C ALA A 3 -12.92 -4.85 -4.13
N ASN A 4 -12.55 -4.35 -2.94
CA ASN A 4 -11.54 -3.32 -2.77
C ASN A 4 -10.59 -3.76 -1.66
N TYR A 5 -9.28 -3.74 -1.93
CA TYR A 5 -8.25 -4.14 -0.99
C TYR A 5 -7.29 -3.00 -0.62
N HIS A 6 -7.62 -1.76 -1.01
CA HIS A 6 -6.82 -0.58 -0.73
C HIS A 6 -7.69 0.48 -0.03
N THR A 7 -7.85 0.33 1.28
CA THR A 7 -8.67 1.23 2.10
C THR A 7 -7.90 1.68 3.32
N HIS A 8 -7.75 3.00 3.47
CA HIS A 8 -7.12 3.64 4.62
C HIS A 8 -8.15 4.02 5.69
N THR A 9 -7.68 4.17 6.93
CA THR A 9 -8.46 4.67 8.07
C THR A 9 -7.97 6.05 8.52
N ALA A 10 -8.70 6.68 9.43
CA ALA A 10 -8.32 7.97 9.97
C ALA A 10 -6.96 7.95 10.71
N ARG A 11 -6.47 6.77 11.10
CA ARG A 11 -5.18 6.60 11.80
C ARG A 11 -3.97 6.98 10.95
N CYS A 12 -4.04 6.80 9.64
CA CYS A 12 -2.95 7.19 8.73
C CYS A 12 -2.92 8.69 8.42
N GLY A 13 -3.90 9.46 8.89
CA GLY A 13 -3.91 10.92 8.79
C GLY A 13 -4.45 11.50 7.49
N HIS A 14 -4.75 10.70 6.47
CA HIS A 14 -5.30 11.17 5.20
C HIS A 14 -6.63 10.51 4.80
N ALA A 15 -7.27 9.85 5.76
CA ALA A 15 -8.65 9.37 5.65
C ALA A 15 -9.51 9.95 6.78
N THR A 16 -10.82 9.96 6.62
CA THR A 16 -11.79 10.51 7.59
C THR A 16 -12.90 9.51 7.86
N GLY A 17 -13.65 9.70 8.94
CA GLY A 17 -14.71 8.79 9.35
C GLY A 17 -14.23 7.64 10.23
N THR A 18 -15.14 6.76 10.61
CA THR A 18 -14.85 5.55 11.37
C THR A 18 -14.56 4.38 10.44
N ASP A 19 -13.88 3.34 10.92
CA ASP A 19 -13.66 2.12 10.14
C ASP A 19 -15.02 1.51 9.71
N GLU A 20 -16.04 1.63 10.53
CA GLU A 20 -17.38 1.12 10.24
C GLU A 20 -18.06 1.88 9.10
N ASP A 21 -17.82 3.18 8.94
CA ASP A 21 -18.38 3.96 7.83
C ASP A 21 -17.94 3.39 6.48
N TYR A 22 -16.69 2.95 6.37
CA TYR A 22 -16.16 2.30 5.16
C TYR A 22 -16.82 0.96 4.88
N VAL A 23 -17.06 0.16 5.94
CA VAL A 23 -17.75 -1.13 5.81
C VAL A 23 -19.19 -0.92 5.34
N LEU A 24 -19.91 0.02 5.96
CA LEU A 24 -21.29 0.33 5.59
C LEU A 24 -21.40 0.84 4.15
N ALA A 25 -20.49 1.73 3.76
CA ALA A 25 -20.43 2.23 2.38
C ALA A 25 -20.14 1.10 1.37
N ALA A 26 -19.23 0.17 1.72
CA ALA A 26 -18.93 -0.98 0.87
C ALA A 26 -20.14 -1.91 0.71
N ILE A 27 -20.88 -2.18 1.80
CA ILE A 27 -22.10 -2.98 1.76
C ILE A 27 -23.17 -2.30 0.90
N GLU A 28 -23.41 -1.00 1.10
CA GLU A 28 -24.37 -0.22 0.31
C GLU A 28 -24.04 -0.24 -1.18
N GLN A 29 -22.75 -0.20 -1.53
CA GLN A 29 -22.28 -0.26 -2.91
C GLN A 29 -22.20 -1.70 -3.46
N GLY A 30 -22.59 -2.71 -2.69
CA GLY A 30 -22.66 -4.11 -3.11
C GLY A 30 -21.27 -4.74 -3.31
N PHE A 31 -20.30 -4.41 -2.46
CA PHE A 31 -19.02 -5.11 -2.42
C PHE A 31 -19.17 -6.46 -1.72
N ASP A 32 -18.50 -7.47 -2.26
CA ASP A 32 -18.40 -8.81 -1.66
C ASP A 32 -17.24 -8.88 -0.65
N GLU A 33 -16.16 -8.11 -0.91
CA GLU A 33 -14.97 -8.07 -0.06
C GLU A 33 -14.45 -6.64 0.12
N LEU A 34 -14.01 -6.31 1.34
CA LEU A 34 -13.32 -5.08 1.70
C LEU A 34 -12.05 -5.39 2.48
N GLY A 35 -10.90 -4.93 2.00
CA GLY A 35 -9.64 -5.04 2.69
C GLY A 35 -9.21 -3.68 3.24
N PHE A 36 -8.88 -3.64 4.53
CA PHE A 36 -8.20 -2.49 5.15
C PHE A 36 -6.70 -2.65 5.01
N SER A 37 -6.02 -1.58 4.58
CA SER A 37 -4.59 -1.56 4.29
C SER A 37 -3.96 -0.21 4.61
N ASP A 38 -4.10 0.23 5.87
CA ASP A 38 -3.39 1.43 6.31
C ASP A 38 -1.88 1.31 6.04
N HIS A 39 -1.19 2.44 5.89
CA HIS A 39 0.26 2.43 5.80
C HIS A 39 0.88 1.78 7.03
N VAL A 40 1.77 0.81 6.82
CA VAL A 40 2.43 0.08 7.90
C VAL A 40 3.22 1.02 8.82
N PRO A 41 3.08 0.94 10.15
CA PRO A 41 3.85 1.77 11.08
C PRO A 41 5.26 1.19 11.25
N TRP A 42 6.22 1.69 10.47
CA TRP A 42 7.60 1.21 10.55
C TRP A 42 8.22 1.41 11.93
N PRO A 43 9.00 0.43 12.47
CA PRO A 43 9.57 0.47 13.81
C PRO A 43 10.88 1.26 13.85
N TYR A 44 10.85 2.54 13.49
CA TYR A 44 12.06 3.35 13.49
C TYR A 44 12.65 3.51 14.90
N LYS A 45 13.95 3.23 15.04
CA LYS A 45 14.65 3.24 16.33
C LYS A 45 14.67 4.61 17.01
N ASN A 46 14.63 5.68 16.22
CA ASN A 46 14.56 7.06 16.71
C ASN A 46 13.14 7.52 17.07
N GLY A 47 12.13 6.65 16.91
CA GLY A 47 10.73 6.96 17.16
C GLY A 47 10.07 7.84 16.10
N TYR A 48 10.68 8.00 14.93
CA TYR A 48 10.07 8.75 13.84
C TYR A 48 8.74 8.12 13.41
N VAL A 49 7.77 8.97 13.11
CA VAL A 49 6.50 8.61 12.49
C VAL A 49 6.19 9.66 11.43
N HIS A 50 5.96 9.24 10.21
CA HIS A 50 5.60 10.17 9.14
C HIS A 50 4.31 10.94 9.50
N PRO A 51 4.33 12.28 9.55
CA PRO A 51 3.30 13.07 10.25
C PRO A 51 1.91 13.02 9.58
N THR A 52 1.82 12.65 8.32
CA THR A 52 0.59 12.78 7.53
C THR A 52 0.10 11.49 6.87
N VAL A 53 0.89 10.39 6.94
CA VAL A 53 0.50 9.15 6.22
C VAL A 53 0.58 7.88 7.07
N ARG A 54 1.08 7.95 8.32
CA ARG A 54 1.25 6.75 9.14
C ARG A 54 0.65 6.89 10.53
N MET A 55 0.04 5.81 11.01
CA MET A 55 -0.25 5.68 12.43
C MET A 55 1.05 5.48 13.22
N HIS A 56 1.05 5.83 14.49
CA HIS A 56 2.10 5.43 15.40
C HIS A 56 2.02 3.91 15.66
N ILE A 57 3.17 3.24 15.83
CA ILE A 57 3.20 1.76 16.01
C ILE A 57 2.36 1.28 17.19
N SER A 58 2.19 2.09 18.25
CA SER A 58 1.33 1.76 19.38
C SER A 58 -0.17 1.73 19.06
N GLN A 59 -0.59 2.27 17.90
CA GLN A 59 -1.98 2.23 17.43
C GLN A 59 -2.29 0.95 16.64
N MET A 60 -1.26 0.22 16.19
CA MET A 60 -1.44 -0.99 15.40
C MET A 60 -2.33 -2.04 16.09
N PRO A 61 -2.17 -2.35 17.39
CA PRO A 61 -3.06 -3.33 18.05
C PRO A 61 -4.53 -2.92 18.03
N GLU A 62 -4.81 -1.64 18.19
CA GLU A 62 -6.18 -1.10 18.15
C GLU A 62 -6.75 -1.16 16.72
N TYR A 63 -5.97 -0.79 15.70
CA TYR A 63 -6.34 -0.95 14.29
C TYR A 63 -6.74 -2.40 13.97
N LEU A 64 -5.88 -3.36 14.32
CA LEU A 64 -6.14 -4.78 14.08
C LEU A 64 -7.39 -5.28 14.80
N ALA A 65 -7.57 -4.85 16.06
CA ALA A 65 -8.75 -5.21 16.84
C ALA A 65 -10.04 -4.64 16.25
N SER A 66 -10.02 -3.39 15.81
CA SER A 66 -11.15 -2.71 15.19
C SER A 66 -11.60 -3.41 13.90
N VAL A 67 -10.67 -3.65 12.96
CA VAL A 67 -10.98 -4.30 11.69
C VAL A 67 -11.51 -5.72 11.89
N ARG A 68 -10.93 -6.48 12.82
CA ARG A 68 -11.39 -7.85 13.14
C ARG A 68 -12.76 -7.88 13.80
N ALA A 69 -13.05 -6.92 14.67
CA ALA A 69 -14.39 -6.78 15.26
C ALA A 69 -15.44 -6.50 14.20
N LEU A 70 -15.12 -5.67 13.20
CA LEU A 70 -16.00 -5.40 12.07
C LEU A 70 -16.17 -6.63 11.17
N ALA A 71 -15.10 -7.40 10.93
CA ALA A 71 -15.17 -8.65 10.19
C ALA A 71 -16.13 -9.66 10.85
N GLU A 72 -16.11 -9.74 12.17
CA GLU A 72 -17.07 -10.57 12.92
C GLU A 72 -18.49 -10.00 12.89
N LYS A 73 -18.65 -8.69 13.14
CA LYS A 73 -19.95 -8.01 13.17
C LYS A 73 -20.73 -8.13 11.85
N TYR A 74 -20.02 -8.01 10.72
CA TYR A 74 -20.63 -8.02 9.39
C TYR A 74 -20.45 -9.35 8.65
N ARG A 75 -20.09 -10.42 9.37
CA ARG A 75 -20.00 -11.78 8.82
C ARG A 75 -21.30 -12.18 8.12
N GLY A 76 -21.18 -12.63 6.88
CA GLY A 76 -22.31 -13.01 6.03
C GLY A 76 -22.93 -11.87 5.23
N GLN A 77 -22.49 -10.62 5.42
CA GLN A 77 -22.87 -9.48 4.58
C GLN A 77 -21.72 -9.09 3.64
N ILE A 78 -20.52 -9.01 4.17
CA ILE A 78 -19.29 -8.69 3.44
C ILE A 78 -18.11 -9.42 4.08
N ARG A 79 -17.13 -9.85 3.27
CA ARG A 79 -15.87 -10.37 3.78
C ARG A 79 -14.91 -9.22 4.03
N ILE A 80 -14.43 -9.07 5.26
CA ILE A 80 -13.47 -8.02 5.63
C ILE A 80 -12.11 -8.66 5.86
N LEU A 81 -11.06 -8.07 5.26
CA LEU A 81 -9.68 -8.51 5.34
C LEU A 81 -8.82 -7.45 6.02
N THR A 82 -7.82 -7.92 6.78
CA THR A 82 -6.89 -7.07 7.53
C THR A 82 -5.50 -7.15 6.90
N GLY A 83 -4.99 -6.02 6.46
CA GLY A 83 -3.68 -5.92 5.83
C GLY A 83 -2.99 -4.59 6.12
N PHE A 84 -1.90 -4.35 5.40
CA PHE A 84 -1.19 -3.07 5.37
C PHE A 84 -0.69 -2.76 3.97
N GLU A 85 -0.60 -1.46 3.66
CA GLU A 85 0.19 -0.94 2.56
C GLU A 85 1.60 -0.68 3.04
N CYS A 86 2.58 -1.25 2.34
CA CYS A 86 3.97 -1.26 2.76
C CYS A 86 4.89 -0.93 1.59
N GLU A 87 5.99 -0.27 1.87
CA GLU A 87 7.11 -0.10 0.94
C GLU A 87 8.07 -1.29 1.01
N TYR A 88 8.97 -1.37 0.04
CA TYR A 88 10.15 -2.21 0.12
C TYR A 88 11.29 -1.43 0.78
N PHE A 89 11.44 -1.60 2.09
CA PHE A 89 12.59 -1.08 2.85
C PHE A 89 13.47 -2.26 3.28
N PRO A 90 14.60 -2.48 2.61
CA PRO A 90 15.43 -3.69 2.81
C PRO A 90 15.71 -4.03 4.28
N ASP A 91 16.03 -3.00 5.08
CA ASP A 91 16.39 -3.17 6.49
C ASP A 91 15.21 -3.59 7.38
N TYR A 92 13.99 -3.43 6.90
CA TYR A 92 12.76 -3.72 7.66
C TYR A 92 11.98 -4.94 7.14
N MET A 93 12.42 -5.59 6.04
CA MET A 93 11.68 -6.73 5.48
C MET A 93 11.59 -7.93 6.43
N GLY A 94 12.63 -8.18 7.23
CA GLY A 94 12.58 -9.21 8.27
C GLY A 94 11.50 -8.92 9.31
N TRP A 95 11.49 -7.70 9.85
CA TRP A 95 10.45 -7.27 10.78
C TRP A 95 9.05 -7.34 10.17
N LEU A 96 8.90 -6.95 8.91
CA LEU A 96 7.60 -6.99 8.22
C LEU A 96 7.07 -8.42 8.08
N ALA A 97 7.96 -9.39 7.79
CA ALA A 97 7.61 -10.80 7.71
C ALA A 97 7.13 -11.34 9.06
N ASP A 98 7.88 -11.05 10.12
CA ASP A 98 7.55 -11.46 11.48
C ASP A 98 6.22 -10.82 11.94
N MET A 99 6.06 -9.52 11.75
CA MET A 99 4.86 -8.77 12.09
C MET A 99 3.62 -9.32 11.37
N LYS A 100 3.74 -9.64 10.07
CA LYS A 100 2.66 -10.27 9.30
C LYS A 100 2.25 -11.61 9.91
N ALA A 101 3.22 -12.46 10.23
CA ALA A 101 2.98 -13.79 10.77
C ALA A 101 2.40 -13.74 12.19
N GLU A 102 3.02 -12.96 13.08
CA GLU A 102 2.61 -12.84 14.49
C GLU A 102 1.20 -12.27 14.64
N ASN A 103 0.83 -11.35 13.75
CA ASN A 103 -0.50 -10.75 13.77
C ASN A 103 -1.50 -11.45 12.84
N GLY A 104 -1.14 -12.52 12.13
CA GLY A 104 -2.05 -13.25 11.26
C GLY A 104 -2.75 -12.35 10.24
N LEU A 105 -1.98 -11.47 9.55
CA LEU A 105 -2.53 -10.59 8.53
C LEU A 105 -2.93 -11.38 7.29
N ASP A 106 -4.05 -11.01 6.70
CA ASP A 106 -4.55 -11.65 5.50
C ASP A 106 -3.68 -11.36 4.28
N TYR A 107 -3.20 -10.12 4.15
CA TYR A 107 -2.40 -9.68 3.00
C TYR A 107 -1.54 -8.45 3.31
N LEU A 108 -0.60 -8.17 2.40
CA LEU A 108 0.12 -6.91 2.30
C LEU A 108 0.05 -6.43 0.85
N ILE A 109 0.00 -5.11 0.63
CA ILE A 109 0.12 -4.52 -0.69
C ILE A 109 1.42 -3.73 -0.80
N LEU A 110 2.04 -3.72 -1.97
CA LEU A 110 3.28 -2.98 -2.21
C LEU A 110 2.94 -1.56 -2.69
N GLY A 111 3.01 -0.61 -1.78
CA GLY A 111 2.94 0.83 -2.08
C GLY A 111 4.36 1.39 -2.23
N ASN A 112 4.86 1.53 -3.44
CA ASN A 112 6.25 1.94 -3.68
C ASN A 112 6.42 3.47 -3.60
N HIS A 113 6.30 4.04 -2.37
CA HIS A 113 6.30 5.49 -2.17
C HIS A 113 7.69 6.10 -2.04
N TYR A 114 8.61 5.44 -1.32
CA TYR A 114 9.95 5.93 -0.97
C TYR A 114 11.01 4.89 -1.30
N ASP A 115 12.24 5.32 -1.49
CA ASP A 115 13.32 4.45 -1.97
C ASP A 115 14.03 3.62 -0.88
N HIS A 116 14.05 4.06 0.40
CA HIS A 116 14.68 3.29 1.49
C HIS A 116 14.06 3.52 2.88
N ASP A 117 13.53 4.70 3.16
CA ASP A 117 12.70 5.03 4.32
C ASP A 117 11.85 6.27 4.01
N ASP A 118 10.90 6.62 4.86
CA ASP A 118 10.05 7.78 4.66
C ASP A 118 10.46 9.00 5.52
N GLU A 119 11.55 8.89 6.29
CA GLU A 119 12.15 10.02 7.02
C GLU A 119 13.12 10.81 6.16
N HIS A 120 13.97 10.13 5.41
CA HIS A 120 15.05 10.72 4.62
C HIS A 120 15.02 10.29 3.15
N GLY A 121 14.21 9.31 2.80
CA GLY A 121 14.12 8.74 1.47
C GLY A 121 13.50 9.67 0.44
N PHE A 122 13.80 9.42 -0.82
CA PHE A 122 13.19 10.15 -1.92
C PHE A 122 11.76 9.65 -2.16
N TYR A 123 10.79 10.58 -2.10
CA TYR A 123 9.41 10.27 -2.45
C TYR A 123 9.25 10.14 -3.98
N PHE A 124 8.89 8.96 -4.42
CA PHE A 124 8.79 8.65 -5.84
C PHE A 124 7.68 9.40 -6.61
N GLY A 125 6.70 9.96 -5.91
CA GLY A 125 5.74 10.87 -6.53
C GLY A 125 6.36 12.16 -7.09
N HIS A 126 7.55 12.57 -6.60
CA HIS A 126 8.31 13.73 -7.08
C HIS A 126 9.33 13.38 -8.19
N THR A 127 9.18 12.24 -8.85
CA THR A 127 10.07 11.79 -9.91
C THR A 127 10.06 12.75 -11.11
N SER A 128 11.23 13.15 -11.58
CA SER A 128 11.39 14.07 -12.71
C SER A 128 12.54 13.72 -13.65
N THR A 129 13.42 12.78 -13.27
CA THR A 129 14.59 12.36 -14.05
C THR A 129 14.56 10.88 -14.39
N ALA A 130 15.28 10.46 -15.45
CA ALA A 130 15.41 9.06 -15.83
C ALA A 130 16.05 8.21 -14.71
N GLU A 131 17.00 8.77 -13.95
CA GLU A 131 17.63 8.09 -12.82
C GLU A 131 16.60 7.80 -11.70
N GLN A 132 15.76 8.77 -11.37
CA GLN A 132 14.69 8.60 -10.36
C GLN A 132 13.66 7.57 -10.81
N ILE A 133 13.28 7.58 -12.12
CA ILE A 133 12.43 6.54 -12.70
C ILE A 133 13.08 5.15 -12.51
N ARG A 134 14.38 5.04 -12.81
CA ARG A 134 15.10 3.78 -12.66
C ARG A 134 15.08 3.27 -11.22
N ARG A 135 15.33 4.17 -10.25
CA ARG A 135 15.24 3.84 -8.81
C ARG A 135 13.85 3.36 -8.41
N TYR A 136 12.78 4.01 -8.92
CA TYR A 136 11.40 3.59 -8.70
C TYR A 136 11.16 2.16 -9.18
N VAL A 137 11.55 1.86 -10.42
CA VAL A 137 11.38 0.53 -11.02
C VAL A 137 12.18 -0.52 -10.26
N ASP A 138 13.45 -0.24 -9.94
CA ASP A 138 14.33 -1.15 -9.20
C ASP A 138 13.78 -1.47 -7.81
N SER A 139 13.26 -0.47 -7.10
CA SER A 139 12.62 -0.65 -5.79
C SER A 139 11.37 -1.51 -5.89
N ALA A 140 10.48 -1.20 -6.84
CA ALA A 140 9.25 -1.97 -7.06
C ALA A 140 9.55 -3.44 -7.40
N VAL A 141 10.49 -3.68 -8.31
CA VAL A 141 10.87 -5.06 -8.72
C VAL A 141 11.42 -5.84 -7.54
N LYS A 142 12.35 -5.26 -6.77
CA LYS A 142 12.89 -5.90 -5.56
C LYS A 142 11.81 -6.19 -4.52
N GLY A 143 10.86 -5.26 -4.34
CA GLY A 143 9.70 -5.48 -3.48
C GLY A 143 8.87 -6.68 -3.95
N MET A 144 8.55 -6.76 -5.23
CA MET A 144 7.80 -7.87 -5.82
C MET A 144 8.53 -9.22 -5.67
N GLU A 145 9.86 -9.23 -5.84
CA GLU A 145 10.70 -10.44 -5.71
C GLU A 145 10.71 -11.04 -4.31
N THR A 146 10.35 -10.26 -3.27
CA THR A 146 10.21 -10.79 -1.90
C THR A 146 9.08 -11.83 -1.77
N GLY A 147 8.10 -11.81 -2.68
CA GLY A 147 6.91 -12.66 -2.61
C GLY A 147 5.98 -12.37 -1.43
N MET A 148 6.19 -11.27 -0.70
CA MET A 148 5.42 -10.93 0.50
C MET A 148 4.08 -10.25 0.20
N PHE A 149 3.99 -9.60 -0.96
CA PHE A 149 2.89 -8.71 -1.33
C PHE A 149 1.89 -9.38 -2.27
N ALA A 150 0.61 -9.05 -2.10
CA ALA A 150 -0.48 -9.58 -2.93
C ALA A 150 -0.53 -8.93 -4.31
N TYR A 151 -0.20 -7.65 -4.39
CA TYR A 151 -0.16 -6.89 -5.63
C TYR A 151 0.65 -5.59 -5.49
N LEU A 152 1.00 -4.98 -6.63
CA LEU A 152 1.62 -3.66 -6.72
C LEU A 152 0.53 -2.58 -6.78
N ALA A 153 0.47 -1.72 -5.76
CA ALA A 153 -0.44 -0.58 -5.68
C ALA A 153 0.05 0.57 -6.58
N HIS A 154 -0.89 1.37 -7.12
CA HIS A 154 -0.63 2.57 -7.94
C HIS A 154 0.72 2.53 -8.69
N PRO A 155 0.91 1.60 -9.65
CA PRO A 155 2.20 1.37 -10.31
C PRO A 155 2.72 2.56 -11.11
N ASP A 156 1.90 3.58 -11.27
CA ASP A 156 2.19 4.83 -11.97
C ASP A 156 2.45 6.02 -11.02
N LEU A 157 2.69 5.79 -9.73
CA LEU A 157 2.98 6.84 -8.75
C LEU A 157 4.11 7.79 -9.20
N PHE A 158 5.13 7.26 -9.88
CA PHE A 158 6.24 8.05 -10.40
C PHE A 158 5.82 9.13 -11.42
N MET A 159 4.60 9.04 -11.95
CA MET A 159 4.04 10.03 -12.89
C MET A 159 3.32 11.18 -12.18
N ARG A 160 3.11 11.15 -10.86
CA ARG A 160 2.31 12.14 -10.12
C ARG A 160 2.75 13.58 -10.41
N ASP A 161 4.01 13.89 -10.19
CA ASP A 161 4.57 15.24 -10.39
C ASP A 161 5.53 15.29 -11.60
N TYR A 162 5.43 14.33 -12.52
CA TYR A 162 6.33 14.20 -13.66
C TYR A 162 6.33 15.45 -14.58
N GLY A 163 5.24 16.22 -14.57
CA GLY A 163 5.13 17.53 -15.21
C GLY A 163 5.16 17.52 -16.73
N ARG A 164 5.15 16.34 -17.36
CA ARG A 164 5.20 16.13 -18.82
C ARG A 164 4.43 14.89 -19.22
N PRO A 165 3.97 14.77 -20.48
CA PRO A 165 3.36 13.55 -20.99
C PRO A 165 4.30 12.35 -20.85
N LEU A 166 3.72 11.15 -20.79
CA LEU A 166 4.48 9.90 -20.75
C LEU A 166 5.45 9.81 -21.95
N ASP A 167 6.72 10.04 -21.67
CA ASP A 167 7.81 10.02 -22.68
C ASP A 167 8.44 8.62 -22.85
N ALA A 168 9.60 8.55 -23.50
CA ALA A 168 10.26 7.29 -23.76
C ALA A 168 10.70 6.58 -22.46
N ASP A 169 11.23 7.34 -21.48
CA ASP A 169 11.69 6.79 -20.21
C ASP A 169 10.52 6.28 -19.38
N GLY A 170 9.44 7.06 -19.27
CA GLY A 170 8.23 6.64 -18.56
C GLY A 170 7.58 5.41 -19.21
N ARG A 171 7.54 5.35 -20.55
CA ARG A 171 7.03 4.16 -21.25
C ARG A 171 7.91 2.92 -21.03
N ALA A 172 9.22 3.09 -21.00
CA ALA A 172 10.15 2.00 -20.72
C ALA A 172 9.94 1.46 -19.30
N ALA A 173 9.81 2.36 -18.31
CA ALA A 173 9.51 2.00 -16.93
C ALA A 173 8.18 1.25 -16.79
N ALA A 174 7.10 1.78 -17.35
CA ALA A 174 5.80 1.12 -17.33
C ALA A 174 5.85 -0.28 -17.97
N LYS A 175 6.53 -0.42 -19.11
CA LYS A 175 6.73 -1.71 -19.77
C LYS A 175 7.50 -2.70 -18.88
N GLU A 176 8.54 -2.26 -18.24
CA GLU A 176 9.37 -3.09 -17.37
C GLU A 176 8.59 -3.56 -16.14
N LEU A 177 7.84 -2.66 -15.48
CA LEU A 177 6.94 -3.03 -14.38
C LEU A 177 5.91 -4.07 -14.82
N CYS A 178 5.25 -3.88 -15.96
CA CYS A 178 4.32 -4.86 -16.51
C CYS A 178 4.99 -6.22 -16.78
N GLN A 179 6.22 -6.22 -17.28
CA GLN A 179 6.98 -7.45 -17.54
C GLN A 179 7.36 -8.16 -16.24
N ALA A 180 7.82 -7.43 -15.23
CA ALA A 180 8.13 -7.96 -13.91
C ALA A 180 6.89 -8.55 -13.22
N CYS A 181 5.79 -7.80 -13.22
CA CYS A 181 4.52 -8.28 -12.69
C CYS A 181 4.05 -9.57 -13.36
N LYS A 182 4.15 -9.63 -14.70
CA LYS A 182 3.82 -10.85 -15.46
C LYS A 182 4.74 -12.02 -15.10
N ALA A 183 6.06 -11.78 -15.01
CA ALA A 183 7.05 -12.82 -14.70
C ALA A 183 6.87 -13.39 -13.29
N LEU A 184 6.52 -12.54 -12.33
CA LEU A 184 6.31 -12.88 -10.92
C LEU A 184 4.85 -13.26 -10.60
N ASN A 185 3.97 -13.29 -11.60
CA ASN A 185 2.52 -13.52 -11.42
C ASN A 185 1.91 -12.59 -10.37
N MET A 186 2.34 -11.33 -10.34
CA MET A 186 1.86 -10.30 -9.41
C MET A 186 0.83 -9.40 -10.09
N PRO A 187 -0.39 -9.30 -9.55
CA PRO A 187 -1.38 -8.33 -10.02
C PRO A 187 -0.89 -6.89 -9.83
N MET A 188 -1.44 -5.97 -10.62
CA MET A 188 -1.27 -4.53 -10.44
C MET A 188 -2.62 -3.88 -10.19
N GLU A 189 -2.61 -2.86 -9.34
CA GLU A 189 -3.78 -2.03 -9.12
C GLU A 189 -4.02 -1.09 -10.30
N TYR A 190 -5.30 -0.88 -10.62
CA TYR A 190 -5.75 0.27 -11.38
C TYR A 190 -6.36 1.28 -10.41
N ASN A 191 -5.52 2.20 -9.93
CA ASN A 191 -5.92 3.22 -8.97
C ASN A 191 -6.54 4.41 -9.69
N LEU A 192 -7.69 4.91 -9.19
CA LEU A 192 -8.41 6.06 -9.74
C LEU A 192 -8.17 7.36 -8.96
N HIS A 193 -7.38 7.31 -7.90
CA HIS A 193 -7.03 8.50 -7.12
C HIS A 193 -6.29 9.51 -8.03
N ASP A 194 -6.61 10.79 -7.90
CA ASP A 194 -6.02 11.89 -8.67
C ASP A 194 -6.20 11.84 -10.20
N ARG A 195 -7.15 11.04 -10.71
CA ARG A 195 -7.41 10.94 -12.18
C ARG A 195 -8.63 11.72 -12.66
N PHE A 196 -9.25 12.50 -11.76
CA PHE A 196 -10.47 13.28 -12.09
C PHE A 196 -10.35 14.71 -11.62
#